data_25f16feba393aa67950f7658e343a62d
#
_entry.id   25f16feba393aa67950f7658e343a62d
#
_cell.length_a   1.000
_cell.length_b   1.000
_cell.length_c   1.000
_cell.angle_alpha   90.00
_cell.angle_beta   90.00
_cell.angle_gamma   90.00
#
_symmetry.space_group_name_H-M   'P 1'
#
loop_
_entity.id
_entity.type
_entity.pdbx_description
1 polymer ?
#
loop_
_entity_poly.entity_id
_entity_poly.type
_entity_poly.pdbx_seq_one_letter_code
_entity_poly.pdbx_strand_id
1 'polypeptide(L)'
;MFRTALTEDQARFWNTVFAGVTAVGLVAGGLYTVVQYLNGRKAAQENLKAQQANFALQLTLAQMEAKKPFYSKQLELCDQATAAAGVLATKGMRDKAEVKRAEGEFWQLYWGPLGVVEAKDVEGAMVEFGRCLRGNCEGKSLEVDSLELAHACRDLISASWTLDLPQLDFSEKKKAAQEDTPRVPPGR
;
A
#
# COMPACT_ATOMS: atom_id res chain seq x y z
N MET A 1 25.93 86.84 9.64
CA MET A 1 26.51 85.55 10.20
C MET A 1 26.25 85.52 11.70
N PHE A 2 25.18 84.88 12.12
CA PHE A 2 24.91 84.63 13.56
C PHE A 2 25.50 83.29 13.98
N ARG A 3 26.65 83.36 14.62
CA ARG A 3 27.15 82.22 15.37
C ARG A 3 26.57 82.34 16.79
N THR A 4 25.48 81.72 17.06
CA THR A 4 25.03 81.47 18.44
C THR A 4 25.98 80.49 19.07
N ALA A 5 26.91 81.00 19.92
CA ALA A 5 27.74 80.10 20.73
C ALA A 5 26.78 79.39 21.74
N LEU A 6 26.67 78.09 21.61
CA LEU A 6 25.99 77.19 22.58
C LEU A 6 26.67 77.38 23.95
N THR A 7 25.90 77.67 24.99
CA THR A 7 26.43 77.73 26.34
C THR A 7 26.98 76.33 26.75
N GLU A 8 27.98 76.28 27.58
CA GLU A 8 28.68 75.05 27.97
C GLU A 8 27.73 73.99 28.56
N ASP A 9 26.68 74.37 29.21
CA ASP A 9 25.62 73.58 29.74
C ASP A 9 24.73 72.93 28.62
N GLN A 10 24.45 73.69 27.56
CA GLN A 10 23.74 73.15 26.39
C GLN A 10 24.56 72.13 25.65
N ALA A 11 25.87 72.33 25.52
CA ALA A 11 26.78 71.37 24.86
C ALA A 11 26.87 70.04 25.68
N ARG A 12 26.93 70.14 27.01
CA ARG A 12 26.90 68.95 27.88
C ARG A 12 25.58 68.20 27.80
N PHE A 13 24.47 68.88 27.77
CA PHE A 13 23.13 68.29 27.62
C PHE A 13 23.00 67.52 26.30
N TRP A 14 23.35 68.13 25.23
CA TRP A 14 23.32 67.46 23.89
C TRP A 14 24.25 66.29 23.79
N ASN A 15 25.47 66.31 24.34
CA ASN A 15 26.35 65.17 24.40
C ASN A 15 25.78 63.99 25.19
N THR A 16 25.13 64.24 26.30
CA THR A 16 24.49 63.23 27.13
C THR A 16 23.30 62.60 26.41
N VAL A 17 22.49 63.41 25.71
CA VAL A 17 21.36 62.94 24.92
C VAL A 17 21.82 62.10 23.75
N PHE A 18 22.83 62.55 23.00
CA PHE A 18 23.39 61.78 21.90
C PHE A 18 24.02 60.46 22.37
N ALA A 19 24.74 60.44 23.46
CA ALA A 19 25.32 59.23 24.05
C ALA A 19 24.21 58.24 24.50
N GLY A 20 23.12 58.73 25.06
CA GLY A 20 21.96 57.89 25.44
C GLY A 20 21.24 57.30 24.25
N VAL A 21 20.99 58.09 23.18
CA VAL A 21 20.32 57.62 21.96
C VAL A 21 21.17 56.57 21.24
N THR A 22 22.49 56.78 21.14
CA THR A 22 23.39 55.79 20.52
C THR A 22 23.45 54.51 21.32
N ALA A 23 23.51 54.56 22.63
CA ALA A 23 23.52 53.36 23.48
C ALA A 23 22.22 52.55 23.33
N VAL A 24 21.06 53.20 23.37
CA VAL A 24 19.76 52.55 23.11
C VAL A 24 19.67 51.92 21.71
N GLY A 25 20.13 52.65 20.72
CA GLY A 25 20.16 52.14 19.30
C GLY A 25 21.02 50.89 19.14
N LEU A 26 22.19 50.82 19.79
CA LEU A 26 23.08 49.67 19.75
C LEU A 26 22.44 48.44 20.44
N VAL A 27 21.81 48.65 21.61
CA VAL A 27 21.14 47.55 22.33
C VAL A 27 19.94 47.05 21.55
N ALA A 28 19.09 47.92 21.04
CA ALA A 28 17.93 47.53 20.24
C ALA A 28 18.32 46.84 18.94
N GLY A 29 19.35 47.35 18.24
CA GLY A 29 19.89 46.71 17.04
C GLY A 29 20.51 45.32 17.33
N GLY A 30 21.24 45.21 18.42
CA GLY A 30 21.81 43.95 18.86
C GLY A 30 20.72 42.88 19.19
N LEU A 31 19.69 43.28 19.90
CA LEU A 31 18.55 42.37 20.20
C LEU A 31 17.81 41.96 18.93
N TYR A 32 17.58 42.90 18.01
CA TYR A 32 16.93 42.61 16.74
C TYR A 32 17.72 41.55 15.90
N THR A 33 19.04 41.74 15.80
CA THR A 33 19.88 40.79 15.07
C THR A 33 19.91 39.41 15.70
N VAL A 34 19.89 39.32 17.05
CA VAL A 34 19.82 38.03 17.74
C VAL A 34 18.47 37.33 17.48
N VAL A 35 17.36 38.05 17.55
CA VAL A 35 16.03 37.50 17.27
C VAL A 35 15.95 37.06 15.81
N GLN A 36 16.43 37.82 14.87
CA GLN A 36 16.51 37.44 13.46
C GLN A 36 17.35 36.17 13.23
N TYR A 37 18.50 36.08 13.90
CA TYR A 37 19.36 34.90 13.84
C TYR A 37 18.69 33.63 14.38
N LEU A 38 18.01 33.76 15.54
CA LEU A 38 17.30 32.62 16.15
C LEU A 38 16.11 32.16 15.31
N ASN A 39 15.35 33.11 14.74
CA ASN A 39 14.25 32.81 13.84
C ASN A 39 14.73 32.17 12.53
N GLY A 40 15.84 32.66 11.97
CA GLY A 40 16.47 32.06 10.79
C GLY A 40 16.91 30.61 11.03
N ARG A 41 17.45 30.30 12.21
CA ARG A 41 17.82 28.90 12.55
C ARG A 41 16.61 27.99 12.66
N LYS A 42 15.49 28.45 13.24
CA LYS A 42 14.24 27.68 13.31
C LYS A 42 13.68 27.39 11.91
N ALA A 43 13.59 28.43 11.07
CA ALA A 43 13.14 28.27 9.70
C ALA A 43 14.04 27.32 8.88
N ALA A 44 15.36 27.38 9.07
CA ALA A 44 16.30 26.45 8.42
C ALA A 44 16.08 25.01 8.89
N GLN A 45 15.84 24.78 10.18
CA GLN A 45 15.55 23.44 10.71
C GLN A 45 14.21 22.89 10.20
N GLU A 46 13.18 23.71 10.12
CA GLU A 46 11.88 23.32 9.57
C GLU A 46 11.99 22.96 8.07
N ASN A 47 12.73 23.76 7.30
CA ASN A 47 13.00 23.46 5.89
C ASN A 47 13.77 22.14 5.71
N LEU A 48 14.76 21.87 6.55
CA LEU A 48 15.49 20.59 6.52
C LEU A 48 14.58 19.41 6.83
N LYS A 49 13.72 19.53 7.84
CA LYS A 49 12.73 18.48 8.17
C LYS A 49 11.74 18.26 7.01
N ALA A 50 11.24 19.33 6.41
CA ALA A 50 10.37 19.24 5.25
C ALA A 50 11.05 18.58 4.05
N GLN A 51 12.31 18.91 3.78
CA GLN A 51 13.10 18.26 2.72
C GLN A 51 13.31 16.76 3.00
N GLN A 52 13.63 16.38 4.25
CA GLN A 52 13.78 14.98 4.64
C GLN A 52 12.47 14.21 4.48
N ALA A 53 11.34 14.80 4.90
CA ALA A 53 10.01 14.19 4.73
C ALA A 53 9.66 14.00 3.25
N ASN A 54 9.91 15.00 2.41
CA ASN A 54 9.68 14.93 0.97
C ASN A 54 10.57 13.86 0.31
N PHE A 55 11.84 13.77 0.72
CA PHE A 55 12.76 12.76 0.20
C PHE A 55 12.32 11.35 0.61
N ALA A 56 11.90 11.15 1.86
CA ALA A 56 11.37 9.87 2.33
C ALA A 56 10.12 9.45 1.55
N LEU A 57 9.21 10.40 1.30
CA LEU A 57 8.02 10.17 0.48
C LEU A 57 8.39 9.77 -0.95
N GLN A 58 9.33 10.48 -1.59
CA GLN A 58 9.80 10.16 -2.93
C GLN A 58 10.42 8.76 -3.01
N LEU A 59 11.23 8.36 -2.02
CA LEU A 59 11.78 7.01 -1.94
C LEU A 59 10.68 5.96 -1.83
N THR A 60 9.67 6.19 -1.00
CA THR A 60 8.54 5.27 -0.85
C THR A 60 7.77 5.13 -2.16
N LEU A 61 7.47 6.24 -2.83
CA LEU A 61 6.78 6.22 -4.12
C LEU A 61 7.62 5.51 -5.20
N ALA A 62 8.92 5.76 -5.26
CA ALA A 62 9.82 5.09 -6.19
C ALA A 62 9.88 3.57 -5.94
N GLN A 63 9.89 3.14 -4.67
CA GLN A 63 9.84 1.72 -4.31
C GLN A 63 8.51 1.07 -4.71
N MET A 64 7.39 1.76 -4.52
CA MET A 64 6.08 1.26 -4.96
C MET A 64 6.00 1.15 -6.48
N GLU A 65 6.49 2.16 -7.21
CA GLU A 65 6.56 2.14 -8.67
C GLU A 65 7.44 1.00 -9.20
N ALA A 66 8.59 0.76 -8.58
CA ALA A 66 9.48 -0.34 -8.95
C ALA A 66 8.85 -1.73 -8.75
N LYS A 67 7.96 -1.88 -7.76
CA LYS A 67 7.23 -3.14 -7.49
C LYS A 67 5.99 -3.32 -8.35
N LYS A 68 5.44 -2.25 -8.90
CA LYS A 68 4.18 -2.27 -9.67
C LYS A 68 4.16 -3.29 -10.83
N PRO A 69 5.22 -3.43 -11.65
CA PRO A 69 5.23 -4.44 -12.72
C PRO A 69 5.10 -5.87 -12.19
N PHE A 70 5.75 -6.16 -11.05
CA PHE A 70 5.66 -7.47 -10.41
C PHE A 70 4.24 -7.76 -9.91
N TYR A 71 3.63 -6.83 -9.20
CA TYR A 71 2.25 -6.97 -8.71
C TYR A 71 1.23 -7.05 -9.85
N SER A 72 1.42 -6.25 -10.92
CA SER A 72 0.57 -6.34 -12.10
C SER A 72 0.67 -7.72 -12.75
N LYS A 73 1.86 -8.33 -12.76
CA LYS A 73 2.05 -9.68 -13.29
C LYS A 73 1.42 -10.74 -12.39
N GLN A 74 1.49 -10.59 -11.06
CA GLN A 74 0.76 -11.47 -10.13
C GLN A 74 -0.74 -11.46 -10.41
N LEU A 75 -1.33 -10.26 -10.53
CA LEU A 75 -2.74 -10.10 -10.82
C LEU A 75 -3.13 -10.77 -12.15
N GLU A 76 -2.38 -10.50 -13.22
CA GLU A 76 -2.61 -11.09 -14.53
C GLU A 76 -2.57 -12.62 -14.50
N LEU A 77 -1.55 -13.21 -13.88
CA LEU A 77 -1.38 -14.66 -13.81
C LEU A 77 -2.42 -15.33 -12.91
N CYS A 78 -2.79 -14.69 -11.80
CA CYS A 78 -3.90 -15.14 -10.97
C CYS A 78 -5.25 -15.11 -11.70
N ASP A 79 -5.52 -14.05 -12.47
CA ASP A 79 -6.73 -13.95 -13.30
C ASP A 79 -6.79 -15.08 -14.33
N GLN A 80 -5.69 -15.32 -15.03
CA GLN A 80 -5.60 -16.43 -16.01
C GLN A 80 -5.79 -17.80 -15.34
N ALA A 81 -5.17 -18.04 -14.19
CA ALA A 81 -5.27 -19.31 -13.48
C ALA A 81 -6.69 -19.57 -12.98
N THR A 82 -7.33 -18.57 -12.38
CA THR A 82 -8.70 -18.70 -11.87
C THR A 82 -9.72 -18.79 -12.99
N ALA A 83 -9.53 -18.10 -14.12
CA ALA A 83 -10.36 -18.23 -15.30
C ALA A 83 -10.28 -19.64 -15.89
N ALA A 84 -9.08 -20.19 -16.07
CA ALA A 84 -8.87 -21.54 -16.58
C ALA A 84 -9.50 -22.59 -15.62
N ALA A 85 -9.27 -22.45 -14.30
CA ALA A 85 -9.86 -23.33 -13.29
C ALA A 85 -11.39 -23.26 -13.28
N GLY A 86 -11.99 -22.08 -13.44
CA GLY A 86 -13.44 -21.89 -13.53
C GLY A 86 -14.08 -22.61 -14.73
N VAL A 87 -13.43 -22.55 -15.89
CA VAL A 87 -13.88 -23.30 -17.08
C VAL A 87 -13.79 -24.80 -16.84
N LEU A 88 -12.69 -25.28 -16.25
CA LEU A 88 -12.49 -26.70 -15.95
C LEU A 88 -13.44 -27.22 -14.89
N ALA A 89 -13.74 -26.42 -13.86
CA ALA A 89 -14.72 -26.76 -12.83
C ALA A 89 -16.13 -26.91 -13.41
N THR A 90 -16.48 -26.12 -14.43
CA THR A 90 -17.80 -26.14 -15.09
C THR A 90 -17.81 -26.92 -16.42
N LYS A 91 -16.85 -27.83 -16.62
CA LYS A 91 -16.65 -28.56 -17.90
C LYS A 91 -17.89 -29.29 -18.43
N GLY A 92 -18.79 -29.71 -17.54
CA GLY A 92 -20.04 -30.36 -17.94
C GLY A 92 -21.03 -29.45 -18.70
N MET A 93 -20.88 -28.12 -18.58
CA MET A 93 -21.71 -27.10 -19.21
C MET A 93 -20.99 -26.34 -20.33
N ARG A 94 -19.76 -26.76 -20.70
CA ARG A 94 -18.90 -26.05 -21.62
C ARG A 94 -18.64 -26.85 -22.89
N ASP A 95 -18.27 -26.12 -23.95
CA ASP A 95 -17.79 -26.74 -25.18
C ASP A 95 -16.45 -27.46 -24.99
N LYS A 96 -16.31 -28.64 -25.63
CA LYS A 96 -15.10 -29.47 -25.53
C LYS A 96 -13.82 -28.74 -25.97
N ALA A 97 -13.91 -27.86 -26.96
CA ALA A 97 -12.75 -27.10 -27.43
C ALA A 97 -12.33 -26.05 -26.39
N GLU A 98 -13.29 -25.41 -25.71
CA GLU A 98 -13.05 -24.47 -24.61
C GLU A 98 -12.38 -25.18 -23.43
N VAL A 99 -12.91 -26.33 -23.01
CA VAL A 99 -12.33 -27.13 -21.91
C VAL A 99 -10.90 -27.56 -22.22
N LYS A 100 -10.63 -28.06 -23.43
CA LYS A 100 -9.29 -28.48 -23.83
C LYS A 100 -8.29 -27.32 -23.84
N ARG A 101 -8.73 -26.12 -24.27
CA ARG A 101 -7.91 -24.91 -24.22
C ARG A 101 -7.60 -24.52 -22.78
N ALA A 102 -8.61 -24.44 -21.91
CA ALA A 102 -8.46 -24.09 -20.51
C ALA A 102 -7.56 -25.10 -19.76
N GLU A 103 -7.61 -26.38 -20.10
CA GLU A 103 -6.72 -27.37 -19.55
C GLU A 103 -5.26 -27.12 -19.95
N GLY A 104 -5.01 -26.80 -21.22
CA GLY A 104 -3.69 -26.42 -21.69
C GLY A 104 -3.15 -25.15 -21.00
N GLU A 105 -4.00 -24.12 -20.86
CA GLU A 105 -3.66 -22.87 -20.17
C GLU A 105 -3.35 -23.11 -18.69
N PHE A 106 -4.18 -23.92 -18.00
CA PHE A 106 -3.94 -24.28 -16.61
C PHE A 106 -2.58 -24.95 -16.40
N TRP A 107 -2.26 -26.00 -17.20
CA TRP A 107 -0.99 -26.70 -17.08
C TRP A 107 0.21 -25.86 -17.48
N GLN A 108 0.04 -24.94 -18.43
CA GLN A 108 1.09 -23.98 -18.78
C GLN A 108 1.40 -23.04 -17.63
N LEU A 109 0.39 -22.54 -16.90
CA LEU A 109 0.55 -21.69 -15.73
C LEU A 109 1.15 -22.47 -14.56
N TYR A 110 0.66 -23.69 -14.33
CA TYR A 110 1.09 -24.58 -13.25
C TYR A 110 2.60 -24.90 -13.31
N TRP A 111 3.11 -25.20 -14.51
CA TRP A 111 4.53 -25.56 -14.69
C TRP A 111 5.43 -24.38 -15.04
N GLY A 112 4.90 -23.19 -15.18
CA GLY A 112 5.62 -22.07 -15.77
C GLY A 112 5.50 -20.76 -14.99
N PRO A 113 4.90 -19.73 -15.58
CA PRO A 113 5.06 -18.35 -15.11
C PRO A 113 4.45 -18.06 -13.75
N LEU A 114 3.46 -18.82 -13.31
CA LEU A 114 2.82 -18.59 -12.00
C LEU A 114 3.80 -18.89 -10.86
N GLY A 115 4.59 -19.96 -10.96
CA GLY A 115 5.59 -20.33 -9.96
C GLY A 115 6.68 -19.29 -9.69
N VAL A 116 6.80 -18.26 -10.53
CA VAL A 116 7.75 -17.14 -10.32
C VAL A 116 7.18 -16.07 -9.38
N VAL A 117 5.86 -15.93 -9.34
CA VAL A 117 5.19 -14.79 -8.69
C VAL A 117 4.22 -15.21 -7.59
N GLU A 118 3.93 -16.50 -7.45
CA GLU A 118 2.97 -17.03 -6.49
C GLU A 118 3.52 -17.09 -5.06
N ALA A 119 2.60 -17.08 -4.09
CA ALA A 119 2.86 -17.42 -2.70
C ALA A 119 2.50 -18.89 -2.44
N LYS A 120 2.97 -19.45 -1.32
CA LYS A 120 2.73 -20.84 -0.94
C LYS A 120 1.26 -21.28 -0.96
N ASP A 121 0.35 -20.36 -0.62
CA ASP A 121 -1.08 -20.66 -0.57
C ASP A 121 -1.65 -20.83 -2.00
N VAL A 122 -1.20 -20.02 -2.96
CA VAL A 122 -1.56 -20.16 -4.37
C VAL A 122 -0.94 -21.43 -4.96
N GLU A 123 0.35 -21.70 -4.66
CA GLU A 123 1.01 -22.95 -5.05
C GLU A 123 0.23 -24.17 -4.53
N GLY A 124 -0.12 -24.17 -3.22
CA GLY A 124 -0.91 -25.25 -2.60
C GLY A 124 -2.25 -25.44 -3.30
N ALA A 125 -3.00 -24.37 -3.53
CA ALA A 125 -4.29 -24.43 -4.21
C ALA A 125 -4.18 -24.94 -5.66
N MET A 126 -3.14 -24.53 -6.39
CA MET A 126 -2.86 -25.03 -7.74
C MET A 126 -2.54 -26.51 -7.75
N VAL A 127 -1.76 -27.01 -6.76
CA VAL A 127 -1.42 -28.43 -6.62
C VAL A 127 -2.68 -29.26 -6.35
N GLU A 128 -3.54 -28.83 -5.42
CA GLU A 128 -4.80 -29.52 -5.10
C GLU A 128 -5.73 -29.56 -6.32
N PHE A 129 -5.94 -28.42 -6.97
CA PHE A 129 -6.75 -28.36 -8.19
C PHE A 129 -6.20 -29.26 -9.28
N GLY A 130 -4.89 -29.22 -9.54
CA GLY A 130 -4.22 -30.06 -10.54
C GLY A 130 -4.29 -31.55 -10.21
N ARG A 131 -4.30 -31.92 -8.92
CA ARG A 131 -4.51 -33.29 -8.46
C ARG A 131 -5.93 -33.76 -8.72
N CYS A 132 -6.90 -32.92 -8.36
CA CYS A 132 -8.32 -33.20 -8.61
C CYS A 132 -8.63 -33.29 -10.10
N LEU A 133 -8.05 -32.42 -10.93
CA LEU A 133 -8.21 -32.45 -12.40
C LEU A 133 -7.75 -33.78 -12.99
N ARG A 134 -6.74 -34.44 -12.42
CA ARG A 134 -6.26 -35.78 -12.80
C ARG A 134 -7.08 -36.92 -12.20
N GLY A 135 -8.19 -36.63 -11.50
CA GLY A 135 -9.10 -37.63 -10.94
C GLY A 135 -8.85 -37.99 -9.50
N ASN A 136 -7.95 -37.30 -8.78
CA ASN A 136 -7.68 -37.55 -7.37
C ASN A 136 -8.08 -36.34 -6.50
N CYS A 137 -9.37 -36.19 -6.24
CA CYS A 137 -9.92 -35.03 -5.54
C CYS A 137 -9.97 -35.14 -4.01
N GLU A 138 -9.55 -36.25 -3.42
CA GLU A 138 -9.48 -36.47 -1.95
C GLU A 138 -10.78 -36.09 -1.20
N GLY A 139 -11.95 -36.40 -1.78
CA GLY A 139 -13.26 -36.11 -1.20
C GLY A 139 -13.79 -34.67 -1.42
N LYS A 140 -13.05 -33.82 -2.13
CA LYS A 140 -13.51 -32.52 -2.60
C LYS A 140 -14.05 -32.63 -4.03
N SER A 141 -14.62 -31.55 -4.56
CA SER A 141 -14.97 -31.42 -5.96
C SER A 141 -14.08 -30.41 -6.65
N LEU A 142 -13.98 -30.51 -7.98
CA LEU A 142 -13.19 -29.57 -8.77
C LEU A 142 -13.68 -28.11 -8.64
N GLU A 143 -14.97 -27.92 -8.40
CA GLU A 143 -15.57 -26.61 -8.14
C GLU A 143 -15.07 -26.01 -6.82
N VAL A 144 -14.94 -26.82 -5.77
CA VAL A 144 -14.44 -26.39 -4.46
C VAL A 144 -12.97 -25.99 -4.59
N ASP A 145 -12.14 -26.82 -5.23
CA ASP A 145 -10.72 -26.51 -5.43
C ASP A 145 -10.52 -25.26 -6.31
N SER A 146 -11.41 -25.03 -7.30
CA SER A 146 -11.41 -23.80 -8.10
C SER A 146 -11.68 -22.56 -7.26
N LEU A 147 -12.61 -22.63 -6.31
CA LEU A 147 -12.89 -21.53 -5.39
C LEU A 147 -11.73 -21.31 -4.40
N GLU A 148 -11.11 -22.37 -3.89
CA GLU A 148 -9.94 -22.28 -3.02
C GLU A 148 -8.78 -21.58 -3.75
N LEU A 149 -8.54 -21.88 -5.02
CA LEU A 149 -7.55 -21.19 -5.83
C LEU A 149 -7.88 -19.68 -6.00
N ALA A 150 -9.14 -19.36 -6.26
CA ALA A 150 -9.57 -17.98 -6.39
C ALA A 150 -9.39 -17.20 -5.08
N HIS A 151 -9.64 -17.82 -3.93
CA HIS A 151 -9.41 -17.23 -2.62
C HIS A 151 -7.92 -17.01 -2.35
N ALA A 152 -7.09 -18.02 -2.61
CA ALA A 152 -5.63 -17.89 -2.43
C ALA A 152 -5.06 -16.76 -3.30
N CYS A 153 -5.49 -16.64 -4.55
CA CYS A 153 -5.11 -15.54 -5.45
C CYS A 153 -5.57 -14.17 -4.92
N ARG A 154 -6.80 -14.08 -4.42
CA ARG A 154 -7.34 -12.86 -3.83
C ARG A 154 -6.53 -12.41 -2.61
N ASP A 155 -6.19 -13.36 -1.72
CA ASP A 155 -5.44 -13.07 -0.50
C ASP A 155 -4.01 -12.64 -0.83
N LEU A 156 -3.37 -13.25 -1.82
CA LEU A 156 -2.07 -12.84 -2.36
C LEU A 156 -2.12 -11.40 -2.87
N ILE A 157 -3.13 -11.05 -3.68
CA ILE A 157 -3.30 -9.70 -4.23
C ILE A 157 -3.56 -8.70 -3.10
N SER A 158 -4.45 -9.02 -2.16
CA SER A 158 -4.75 -8.18 -1.00
C SER A 158 -3.48 -7.87 -0.19
N ALA A 159 -2.70 -8.88 0.14
CA ALA A 159 -1.44 -8.72 0.88
C ALA A 159 -0.40 -7.91 0.10
N SER A 160 -0.27 -8.15 -1.21
CA SER A 160 0.72 -7.48 -2.07
C SER A 160 0.42 -6.00 -2.28
N TRP A 161 -0.88 -5.64 -2.40
CA TRP A 161 -1.32 -4.27 -2.63
C TRP A 161 -1.72 -3.54 -1.34
N THR A 162 -1.59 -4.18 -0.17
CA THR A 162 -2.05 -3.64 1.12
C THR A 162 -3.53 -3.20 1.09
N LEU A 163 -4.35 -3.98 0.36
CA LEU A 163 -5.78 -3.74 0.25
C LEU A 163 -6.51 -4.47 1.37
N ASP A 164 -7.37 -3.76 2.08
CA ASP A 164 -8.29 -4.36 3.05
C ASP A 164 -9.55 -4.85 2.30
N LEU A 165 -9.46 -6.04 1.75
CA LEU A 165 -10.60 -6.68 1.09
C LEU A 165 -11.44 -7.43 2.14
N PRO A 166 -12.77 -7.25 2.18
CA PRO A 166 -13.62 -7.97 3.14
C PRO A 166 -13.45 -9.47 2.96
N GLN A 167 -13.13 -10.17 4.04
CA GLN A 167 -13.03 -11.63 4.05
C GLN A 167 -14.43 -12.21 3.79
N LEU A 168 -14.54 -13.01 2.75
CA LEU A 168 -15.77 -13.75 2.46
C LEU A 168 -15.73 -15.05 3.27
N ASP A 169 -16.33 -15.04 4.45
CA ASP A 169 -16.44 -16.24 5.25
C ASP A 169 -17.53 -17.15 4.67
N PHE A 170 -17.13 -18.15 3.91
CA PHE A 170 -18.02 -19.17 3.36
C PHE A 170 -18.33 -20.30 4.36
N SER A 171 -17.67 -20.32 5.52
CA SER A 171 -17.90 -21.35 6.54
C SER A 171 -19.30 -21.22 7.15
N GLU A 172 -19.84 -20.02 7.30
CA GLU A 172 -21.20 -19.79 7.78
C GLU A 172 -22.28 -20.25 6.77
N LYS A 173 -22.06 -20.04 5.47
CA LYS A 173 -23.00 -20.53 4.44
C LYS A 173 -23.08 -22.04 4.38
N LYS A 174 -21.99 -22.75 4.66
CA LYS A 174 -21.97 -24.22 4.69
C LYS A 174 -22.75 -24.77 5.88
N LYS A 175 -22.71 -24.09 7.04
CA LYS A 175 -23.55 -24.43 8.20
C LYS A 175 -25.04 -24.19 7.94
N ALA A 176 -25.40 -23.06 7.36
CA ALA A 176 -26.79 -22.74 7.04
C ALA A 176 -27.40 -23.69 5.99
N ALA A 177 -26.64 -24.07 4.97
CA ALA A 177 -27.08 -25.03 3.95
C ALA A 177 -27.23 -26.46 4.48
N GLN A 178 -26.49 -26.81 5.53
CA GLN A 178 -26.55 -28.14 6.17
C GLN A 178 -27.69 -28.24 7.19
N GLU A 179 -28.13 -27.13 7.74
CA GLU A 179 -29.24 -27.04 8.69
C GLU A 179 -30.61 -27.01 8.00
N ASP A 180 -30.67 -26.63 6.73
CA ASP A 180 -31.91 -26.55 5.92
C ASP A 180 -32.22 -27.84 5.12
N THR A 181 -31.49 -28.94 5.38
CA THR A 181 -31.80 -30.24 4.79
C THR A 181 -32.99 -30.87 5.57
N PRO A 182 -34.19 -30.97 4.99
CA PRO A 182 -35.35 -31.57 5.68
C PRO A 182 -35.00 -32.97 6.08
N ARG A 183 -35.05 -33.26 7.41
CA ARG A 183 -34.93 -34.63 7.96
C ARG A 183 -36.07 -35.46 7.34
N VAL A 184 -35.69 -36.34 6.43
CA VAL A 184 -36.61 -37.39 5.95
C VAL A 184 -36.95 -38.28 7.16
N PRO A 185 -38.23 -38.35 7.55
CA PRO A 185 -38.63 -39.24 8.65
C PRO A 185 -38.36 -40.69 8.27
N PRO A 186 -37.91 -41.55 9.21
CA PRO A 186 -37.70 -42.96 8.94
C PRO A 186 -39.05 -43.58 8.55
N GLY A 187 -39.10 -44.17 7.34
CA GLY A 187 -40.26 -44.89 6.84
C GLY A 187 -40.73 -45.99 7.76
N ARG A 188 -42.03 -46.06 8.01
CA ARG A 188 -42.71 -47.17 8.67
C ARG A 188 -42.83 -48.33 7.71
#